data_432474eb634fc38a6928c8d5d87db681
#
_entry.id   432474eb634fc38a6928c8d5d87db681
#
_cell.length_a   1.000
_cell.length_b   1.000
_cell.length_c   1.000
_cell.angle_alpha   90.00
_cell.angle_beta   90.00
_cell.angle_gamma   90.00
#
_symmetry.space_group_name_H-M   'P 1'
#
loop_
_entity.id
_entity.type
_entity.pdbx_description
1 polymer ?
#
loop_
_entity_poly.entity_id
_entity_poly.type
_entity_poly.pdbx_seq_one_letter_code
_entity_poly.pdbx_strand_id
1 'polypeptide(L)'
;VRLLFSEPNDLLVCDVVVTEALTGGSDESIGAIASLIDALEYVSTHPEASRWAAASRRRLRRTSPRQLGDAIIASVAWFNDAVVVTRNPGDFEVQGVRVLGYD
;
A
#
# COMPACT_ATOMS: atom_id res chain seq x y z
N VAL A 1 -2.82 7.15 6.15
CA VAL A 1 -1.82 7.03 5.08
C VAL A 1 -1.00 5.76 5.30
N ARG A 2 -0.78 5.02 4.22
CA ARG A 2 0.01 3.80 4.24
C ARG A 2 1.27 4.02 3.41
N LEU A 3 2.42 3.71 3.99
CA LEU A 3 3.71 3.91 3.35
C LEU A 3 4.43 2.58 3.20
N LEU A 4 5.25 2.50 2.17
CA LEU A 4 6.09 1.35 1.88
C LEU A 4 7.54 1.79 1.86
N PHE A 5 8.45 0.97 2.38
CA PHE A 5 9.88 1.22 2.20
C PHE A 5 10.66 -0.09 2.22
N SER A 6 11.66 -0.18 1.34
CA SER A 6 12.50 -1.37 1.21
C SER A 6 13.82 -1.24 1.96
N GLU A 7 14.35 -0.04 2.06
CA GLU A 7 15.57 0.29 2.79
C GLU A 7 15.24 1.37 3.82
N PRO A 8 16.10 1.60 4.84
CA PRO A 8 15.80 2.55 5.91
C PRO A 8 15.39 3.95 5.46
N ASN A 9 15.86 4.40 4.28
CA ASN A 9 15.56 5.74 3.77
C ASN A 9 14.79 5.75 2.46
N ASP A 10 14.35 4.57 1.97
CA ASP A 10 13.63 4.47 0.69
C ASP A 10 12.13 4.37 0.94
N LEU A 11 11.43 5.47 0.75
CA LEU A 11 9.98 5.51 0.83
C LEU A 11 9.40 5.27 -0.55
N LEU A 12 8.48 4.30 -0.62
CA LEU A 12 7.82 3.90 -1.85
C LEU A 12 6.33 4.24 -1.77
N VAL A 13 5.75 4.59 -2.90
CA VAL A 13 4.30 4.67 -3.05
C VAL A 13 3.88 3.84 -4.26
N CYS A 14 2.68 3.30 -4.23
CA CYS A 14 2.14 2.58 -5.38
C CYS A 14 0.85 3.25 -5.85
N ASP A 15 0.37 2.79 -7.00
CA ASP A 15 -0.83 3.31 -7.64
C ASP A 15 -2.05 3.36 -6.69
N VAL A 16 -2.27 2.33 -5.87
CA VAL A 16 -3.39 2.30 -4.92
C VAL A 16 -3.20 3.34 -3.83
N VAL A 17 -2.00 3.45 -3.26
CA VAL A 17 -1.70 4.42 -2.19
C VAL A 17 -1.89 5.84 -2.71
N VAL A 18 -1.38 6.15 -3.90
CA VAL A 18 -1.54 7.46 -4.51
C VAL A 18 -3.01 7.78 -4.77
N THR A 19 -3.74 6.81 -5.32
CA THR A 19 -5.17 6.98 -5.59
C THR A 19 -5.95 7.26 -4.32
N GLU A 20 -5.73 6.50 -3.26
CA GLU A 20 -6.39 6.71 -1.98
C GLU A 20 -6.05 8.08 -1.38
N ALA A 21 -4.78 8.44 -1.41
CA ALA A 21 -4.30 9.69 -0.81
C ALA A 21 -4.86 10.93 -1.51
N LEU A 22 -5.08 10.86 -2.82
CA LEU A 22 -5.57 11.98 -3.63
C LEU A 22 -7.08 12.00 -3.83
N THR A 23 -7.80 11.02 -3.29
CA THR A 23 -9.25 10.91 -3.48
C THR A 23 -10.02 11.83 -2.55
N GLY A 24 -9.56 12.02 -1.32
CA GLY A 24 -10.29 12.78 -0.30
C GLY A 24 -9.54 14.01 0.18
N GLY A 25 -10.26 14.90 0.86
CA GLY A 25 -9.70 16.11 1.46
C GLY A 25 -10.00 17.37 0.67
N SER A 26 -9.51 18.49 1.16
CA SER A 26 -9.64 19.79 0.47
C SER A 26 -8.62 19.89 -0.66
N ASP A 27 -8.87 20.80 -1.62
CA ASP A 27 -7.93 21.06 -2.71
C ASP A 27 -6.53 21.44 -2.20
N GLU A 28 -6.47 22.19 -1.10
CA GLU A 28 -5.21 22.57 -0.48
C GLU A 28 -4.47 21.37 0.09
N SER A 29 -5.18 20.49 0.80
CA SER A 29 -4.60 19.25 1.36
C SER A 29 -4.10 18.33 0.25
N ILE A 30 -4.88 18.19 -0.81
CA ILE A 30 -4.50 17.36 -1.96
C ILE A 30 -3.26 17.90 -2.63
N GLY A 31 -3.14 19.22 -2.79
CA GLY A 31 -1.94 19.83 -3.35
C GLY A 31 -0.69 19.55 -2.54
N ALA A 32 -0.78 19.64 -1.22
CA ALA A 32 0.33 19.33 -0.33
C ALA A 32 0.74 17.85 -0.39
N ILE A 33 -0.25 16.96 -0.39
CA ILE A 33 -0.02 15.51 -0.50
C ILE A 33 0.59 15.16 -1.84
N ALA A 34 0.09 15.74 -2.94
CA ALA A 34 0.65 15.49 -4.28
C ALA A 34 2.11 15.89 -4.35
N SER A 35 2.49 17.03 -3.76
CA SER A 35 3.88 17.47 -3.72
C SER A 35 4.77 16.50 -2.92
N LEU A 36 4.25 15.97 -1.82
CA LEU A 36 4.96 14.97 -1.04
C LEU A 36 5.16 13.66 -1.83
N ILE A 37 4.10 13.20 -2.50
CA ILE A 37 4.14 11.98 -3.32
C ILE A 37 5.17 12.11 -4.44
N ASP A 38 5.27 13.28 -5.07
CA ASP A 38 6.24 13.51 -6.15
C ASP A 38 7.69 13.34 -5.70
N ALA A 39 7.95 13.45 -4.40
CA ALA A 39 9.30 13.26 -3.83
C ALA A 39 9.60 11.79 -3.51
N LEU A 40 8.63 10.89 -3.64
CA LEU A 40 8.77 9.47 -3.30
C LEU A 40 8.94 8.62 -4.55
N GLU A 41 9.52 7.43 -4.39
CA GLU A 41 9.63 6.48 -5.50
C GLU A 41 8.28 5.85 -5.77
N TYR A 42 7.82 5.94 -7.02
CA TYR A 42 6.56 5.34 -7.46
C TYR A 42 6.79 3.93 -8.00
N VAL A 43 6.04 2.97 -7.47
CA VAL A 43 6.11 1.57 -7.91
C VAL A 43 4.72 1.15 -8.38
N SER A 44 4.61 0.71 -9.62
CA SER A 44 3.34 0.26 -10.18
C SER A 44 3.03 -1.18 -9.81
N THR A 45 1.73 -1.48 -9.68
CA THR A 45 1.27 -2.85 -9.54
C THR A 45 1.38 -3.55 -10.89
N HIS A 46 2.25 -4.54 -10.98
CA HIS A 46 2.41 -5.31 -12.21
C HIS A 46 1.51 -6.56 -12.22
N PRO A 47 1.37 -7.26 -13.37
CA PRO A 47 0.44 -8.40 -13.48
C PRO A 47 0.66 -9.50 -12.43
N GLU A 48 1.91 -9.82 -12.11
CA GLU A 48 2.19 -10.85 -11.10
C GLU A 48 1.74 -10.42 -9.71
N ALA A 49 1.92 -9.14 -9.39
CA ALA A 49 1.45 -8.58 -8.11
C ALA A 49 -0.07 -8.68 -8.02
N SER A 50 -0.79 -8.39 -9.10
CA SER A 50 -2.24 -8.53 -9.13
C SER A 50 -2.69 -9.96 -8.88
N ARG A 51 -2.00 -10.93 -9.46
CA ARG A 51 -2.29 -12.36 -9.24
C ARG A 51 -2.01 -12.77 -7.81
N TRP A 52 -0.91 -12.30 -7.24
CA TRP A 52 -0.58 -12.52 -5.84
C TRP A 52 -1.67 -11.97 -4.92
N ALA A 53 -2.12 -10.74 -5.20
CA ALA A 53 -3.19 -10.11 -4.42
C ALA A 53 -4.49 -10.91 -4.50
N ALA A 54 -4.87 -11.37 -5.69
CA ALA A 54 -6.06 -12.20 -5.88
C ALA A 54 -5.95 -13.51 -5.10
N ALA A 55 -4.80 -14.18 -5.14
CA ALA A 55 -4.57 -15.42 -4.41
C ALA A 55 -4.64 -15.20 -2.90
N SER A 56 -4.06 -14.11 -2.41
CA SER A 56 -4.12 -13.74 -0.99
C SER A 56 -5.56 -13.53 -0.53
N ARG A 57 -6.35 -12.80 -1.30
CA ARG A 57 -7.76 -12.54 -0.98
C ARG A 57 -8.56 -13.84 -0.93
N ARG A 58 -8.35 -14.74 -1.89
CA ARG A 58 -9.05 -16.03 -1.93
C ARG A 58 -8.67 -16.91 -0.74
N ARG A 59 -7.38 -17.04 -0.48
CA ARG A 59 -6.86 -17.87 0.62
C ARG A 59 -7.39 -17.41 1.97
N LEU A 60 -7.42 -16.10 2.18
CA LEU A 60 -7.81 -15.50 3.46
C LEU A 60 -9.29 -15.15 3.52
N ARG A 61 -10.04 -15.38 2.44
CA ARG A 61 -11.46 -15.00 2.30
C ARG A 61 -11.72 -13.53 2.59
N ARG A 62 -10.77 -12.68 2.20
CA ARG A 62 -10.84 -11.23 2.37
C ARG A 62 -11.31 -10.59 1.06
N THR A 63 -12.58 -10.80 0.73
CA THR A 63 -13.14 -10.44 -0.58
C THR A 63 -14.02 -9.18 -0.58
N SER A 64 -14.14 -8.50 0.55
CA SER A 64 -14.90 -7.24 0.58
C SER A 64 -14.18 -6.15 -0.23
N PRO A 65 -14.92 -5.18 -0.78
CA PRO A 65 -14.29 -4.07 -1.54
C PRO A 65 -13.23 -3.30 -0.75
N ARG A 66 -13.40 -3.14 0.57
CA ARG A 66 -12.43 -2.44 1.41
C ARG A 66 -11.07 -3.15 1.47
N GLN A 67 -11.06 -4.46 1.28
CA GLN A 67 -9.87 -5.28 1.40
C GLN A 67 -9.10 -5.40 0.07
N LEU A 68 -9.67 -4.89 -1.01
CA LEU A 68 -8.99 -4.89 -2.32
C LEU A 68 -7.71 -4.07 -2.28
N GLY A 69 -7.79 -2.84 -1.80
CA GLY A 69 -6.63 -1.96 -1.70
C GLY A 69 -5.54 -2.55 -0.81
N ASP A 70 -5.91 -3.14 0.33
CA ASP A 70 -4.97 -3.77 1.24
C ASP A 70 -4.21 -4.92 0.57
N ALA A 71 -4.92 -5.74 -0.22
CA ALA A 71 -4.29 -6.86 -0.93
C ALA A 71 -3.30 -6.38 -1.99
N ILE A 72 -3.64 -5.33 -2.72
CA ILE A 72 -2.75 -4.75 -3.74
C ILE A 72 -1.51 -4.13 -3.09
N ILE A 73 -1.69 -3.36 -2.01
CA ILE A 73 -0.56 -2.77 -1.28
C ILE A 73 0.35 -3.87 -0.73
N ALA A 74 -0.23 -4.93 -0.15
CA ALA A 74 0.55 -6.07 0.33
C ALA A 74 1.34 -6.74 -0.80
N SER A 75 0.75 -6.87 -1.99
CA SER A 75 1.43 -7.47 -3.14
C SER A 75 2.64 -6.64 -3.57
N VAL A 76 2.51 -5.32 -3.60
CA VAL A 76 3.63 -4.43 -3.92
C VAL A 76 4.73 -4.55 -2.88
N ALA A 77 4.36 -4.62 -1.59
CA ALA A 77 5.33 -4.81 -0.51
C ALA A 77 6.07 -6.15 -0.67
N TRP A 78 5.36 -7.21 -1.00
CA TRP A 78 5.96 -8.52 -1.21
C TRP A 78 6.99 -8.52 -2.33
N PHE A 79 6.63 -7.98 -3.50
CA PHE A 79 7.51 -7.99 -4.66
C PHE A 79 8.68 -7.00 -4.58
N ASN A 80 8.60 -6.01 -3.70
CA ASN A 80 9.67 -5.03 -3.49
C ASN A 80 10.43 -5.24 -2.19
N ASP A 81 10.17 -6.34 -1.47
CA ASP A 81 10.76 -6.62 -0.16
C ASP A 81 10.60 -5.43 0.79
N ALA A 82 9.42 -4.83 0.77
CA ALA A 82 9.13 -3.62 1.51
C ALA A 82 8.34 -3.90 2.79
N VAL A 83 8.38 -2.94 3.70
CA VAL A 83 7.60 -2.94 4.95
C VAL A 83 6.39 -2.04 4.76
N VAL A 84 5.20 -2.50 5.16
CA VAL A 84 4.00 -1.68 5.16
C VAL A 84 3.91 -0.91 6.48
N VAL A 85 3.86 0.41 6.41
CA VAL A 85 3.63 1.26 7.58
C VAL A 85 2.15 1.62 7.62
N THR A 86 1.45 1.22 8.68
CA THR A 86 0.00 1.33 8.73
C THR A 86 -0.53 1.44 10.16
N ARG A 87 -1.71 2.04 10.30
CA ARG A 87 -2.44 2.02 11.57
C ARG A 87 -3.13 0.69 11.84
N ASN A 88 -3.30 -0.15 10.82
CA ASN A 88 -4.01 -1.41 10.91
C ASN A 88 -3.08 -2.58 10.57
N PRO A 89 -2.07 -2.85 11.39
CA PRO A 89 -1.05 -3.85 11.06
C PRO A 89 -1.61 -5.25 10.83
N GLY A 90 -2.68 -5.64 11.54
CA GLY A 90 -3.28 -6.96 11.38
C GLY A 90 -3.78 -7.23 9.97
N ASP A 91 -4.26 -6.21 9.25
CA ASP A 91 -4.77 -6.35 7.89
C ASP A 91 -3.66 -6.76 6.89
N PHE A 92 -2.40 -6.49 7.23
CA PHE A 92 -1.24 -6.79 6.40
C PHE A 92 -0.47 -7.99 6.93
N GLU A 93 -0.33 -8.13 8.24
CA GLU A 93 0.36 -9.29 8.84
C GLU A 93 -0.29 -10.60 8.42
N VAL A 94 -1.61 -10.65 8.35
CA VAL A 94 -2.35 -11.85 7.94
C VAL A 94 -2.01 -12.27 6.51
N GLN A 95 -1.54 -11.34 5.69
CA GLN A 95 -1.14 -11.60 4.31
C GLN A 95 0.33 -12.01 4.17
N GLY A 96 1.08 -12.03 5.26
CA GLY A 96 2.45 -12.52 5.28
C GLY A 96 3.51 -11.50 4.90
N VAL A 97 3.18 -10.22 4.85
CA VAL A 97 4.14 -9.14 4.58
C VAL A 97 4.61 -8.52 5.89
N ARG A 98 5.78 -7.88 5.86
CA ARG A 98 6.34 -7.19 7.03
C ARG A 98 5.59 -5.90 7.27
N VAL A 99 5.35 -5.58 8.53
CA VAL A 99 4.51 -4.46 8.93
C VAL A 99 5.16 -3.66 10.05
N LEU A 100 5.01 -2.35 10.00
CA LEU A 100 5.31 -1.45 11.11
C LEU A 100 4.03 -0.69 11.44
N GLY A 101 3.47 -0.94 12.62
CA GLY A 101 2.25 -0.27 13.06
C GLY A 101 2.56 1.09 13.70
N TYR A 102 1.59 2.01 13.63
CA TYR A 102 1.64 3.28 14.35
C TYR A 102 0.22 3.68 14.77
N ASP A 103 0.14 4.60 15.73
CA ASP A 103 -1.14 5.11 16.25
C ASP A 103 -1.69 6.29 15.45
#